data_1bdaab6ab5b80b65911b479df8143b9c
#
_entry.id   1bdaab6ab5b80b65911b479df8143b9c
#
_cell.length_a   1.000
_cell.length_b   1.000
_cell.length_c   1.000
_cell.angle_alpha   90.00
_cell.angle_beta   90.00
_cell.angle_gamma   90.00
#
_symmetry.space_group_name_H-M   'P 1'
#
loop_
_entity.id
_entity.type
_entity.pdbx_description
1 polymer ?
#
loop_
_entity_poly.entity_id
_entity_poly.type
_entity_poly.pdbx_seq_one_letter_code
_entity_poly.pdbx_strand_id
1 'polypeptide(L)'
;FNRFKDRVTKQLQANIDLLEGDFIFDLTKDEVISLDIEDAQWQPNKKKSSEHWQRKVKEAYLRLILNEKEPEAAREQLTKRYKNQKKRLKQNDSEDVFQIYMSVLAGMFDPHTSYLSPKSMENFRISMSLSLTGIGAVLELDGEYTSIVSIIKGGPAEKQGILKTGDKIVSVAQNEADFIDVVGWRLDDVVELIRGKKDSLVRLEIIPAKTDLG
;
A
#
# COMPACT_ATOMS: atom_id res chain seq x y z
N PHE A 1 7.00 9.41 15.68
CA PHE A 1 6.62 8.47 14.62
C PHE A 1 7.10 7.04 14.93
N ASN A 2 8.38 6.80 15.22
CA ASN A 2 8.93 5.45 15.45
C ASN A 2 8.16 4.68 16.55
N ARG A 3 7.84 5.32 17.69
CA ARG A 3 7.02 4.69 18.75
C ARG A 3 5.63 4.27 18.27
N PHE A 4 5.00 5.05 17.41
CA PHE A 4 3.71 4.73 16.80
C PHE A 4 3.87 3.54 15.85
N LYS A 5 4.85 3.60 14.94
CA LYS A 5 5.16 2.54 13.98
C LYS A 5 5.42 1.19 14.68
N ASP A 6 6.23 1.19 15.74
CA ASP A 6 6.52 0.00 16.54
C ASP A 6 5.27 -0.59 17.22
N ARG A 7 4.44 0.28 17.83
CA ARG A 7 3.20 -0.16 18.49
C ARG A 7 2.22 -0.77 17.52
N VAL A 8 1.97 -0.09 16.38
CA VAL A 8 1.04 -0.58 15.37
C VAL A 8 1.56 -1.86 14.72
N THR A 9 2.86 -1.94 14.44
CA THR A 9 3.48 -3.18 13.89
C THR A 9 3.30 -4.36 14.84
N LYS A 10 3.53 -4.17 16.13
CA LYS A 10 3.32 -5.21 17.16
C LYS A 10 1.85 -5.63 17.25
N GLN A 11 0.94 -4.66 17.18
CA GLN A 11 -0.49 -4.96 17.23
C GLN A 11 -0.96 -5.71 15.98
N LEU A 12 -0.52 -5.31 14.80
CA LEU A 12 -0.84 -6.02 13.55
C LEU A 12 -0.29 -7.45 13.57
N GLN A 13 0.93 -7.64 14.12
CA GLN A 13 1.47 -8.99 14.28
C GLN A 13 0.62 -9.83 15.23
N ALA A 14 0.23 -9.30 16.38
CA ALA A 14 -0.64 -10.01 17.32
C ALA A 14 -2.01 -10.38 16.70
N ASN A 15 -2.56 -9.52 15.83
CA ASN A 15 -3.79 -9.83 15.11
C ASN A 15 -3.59 -10.95 14.08
N ILE A 16 -2.44 -10.99 13.41
CA ILE A 16 -2.06 -12.05 12.46
C ILE A 16 -1.89 -13.37 13.22
N ASP A 17 -1.12 -13.36 14.31
CA ASP A 17 -0.86 -14.54 15.14
C ASP A 17 -2.16 -15.14 15.70
N LEU A 18 -3.12 -14.28 16.08
CA LEU A 18 -4.45 -14.70 16.54
C LEU A 18 -5.25 -15.42 15.43
N LEU A 19 -5.17 -14.93 14.20
CA LEU A 19 -5.92 -15.50 13.06
C LEU A 19 -5.24 -16.76 12.51
N GLU A 20 -3.92 -16.86 12.55
CA GLU A 20 -3.15 -18.03 12.10
C GLU A 20 -3.09 -19.14 13.15
N GLY A 21 -3.36 -18.82 14.42
CA GLY A 21 -3.40 -19.80 15.51
C GLY A 21 -4.72 -20.61 15.56
N ASP A 22 -4.73 -21.62 16.42
CA ASP A 22 -5.89 -22.49 16.66
C ASP A 22 -7.01 -21.82 17.48
N PHE A 23 -6.97 -20.49 17.62
CA PHE A 23 -7.93 -19.75 18.39
C PHE A 23 -9.31 -19.76 17.71
N ILE A 24 -10.33 -20.27 18.41
CA ILE A 24 -11.73 -20.24 17.98
C ILE A 24 -12.44 -19.07 18.65
N PHE A 25 -13.03 -18.19 17.86
CA PHE A 25 -13.88 -17.12 18.39
C PHE A 25 -15.16 -17.71 18.98
N ASP A 26 -15.38 -17.46 20.28
CA ASP A 26 -16.65 -17.77 20.90
C ASP A 26 -17.70 -16.75 20.43
N LEU A 27 -18.55 -17.20 19.50
CA LEU A 27 -19.59 -16.38 18.88
C LEU A 27 -20.87 -16.32 19.72
N THR A 28 -20.94 -17.07 20.82
CA THR A 28 -22.12 -17.12 21.70
C THR A 28 -22.10 -16.03 22.78
N LYS A 29 -20.94 -15.43 23.04
CA LYS A 29 -20.82 -14.34 24.02
C LYS A 29 -21.39 -13.05 23.47
N ASP A 30 -22.28 -12.46 24.26
CA ASP A 30 -22.79 -11.10 24.06
C ASP A 30 -21.70 -10.08 24.39
N GLU A 31 -20.96 -9.64 23.37
CA GLU A 31 -19.88 -8.69 23.49
C GLU A 31 -20.20 -7.43 22.68
N VAL A 32 -20.12 -6.28 23.33
CA VAL A 32 -20.36 -4.98 22.66
C VAL A 32 -19.03 -4.30 22.33
N ILE A 33 -18.92 -3.80 21.12
CA ILE A 33 -17.83 -2.92 20.67
C ILE A 33 -18.44 -1.56 20.29
N SER A 34 -17.90 -0.48 20.86
CA SER A 34 -18.19 0.85 20.33
C SER A 34 -17.44 1.07 19.03
N LEU A 35 -18.15 1.44 17.96
CA LEU A 35 -17.58 1.85 16.68
C LEU A 35 -17.33 3.38 16.65
N ASP A 36 -17.81 4.10 17.64
CA ASP A 36 -17.58 5.53 17.75
C ASP A 36 -16.12 5.77 18.23
N ILE A 37 -15.41 6.56 17.41
CA ILE A 37 -14.01 6.90 17.65
C ILE A 37 -13.92 8.19 18.45
N GLU A 38 -14.91 9.09 18.37
CA GLU A 38 -14.88 10.41 19.02
C GLU A 38 -14.96 10.26 20.55
N ASP A 39 -15.81 9.34 21.04
CA ASP A 39 -15.98 9.05 22.46
C ASP A 39 -15.11 7.89 22.98
N ALA A 40 -14.19 7.38 22.16
CA ALA A 40 -13.36 6.23 22.51
C ALA A 40 -12.37 6.56 23.65
N GLN A 41 -12.57 5.98 24.81
CA GLN A 41 -11.65 6.10 25.94
C GLN A 41 -10.40 5.24 25.77
N TRP A 42 -9.26 5.78 26.22
CA TRP A 42 -8.02 5.03 26.26
C TRP A 42 -8.11 3.83 27.20
N GLN A 43 -7.62 2.68 26.74
CA GLN A 43 -7.62 1.48 27.57
C GLN A 43 -6.65 1.64 28.75
N PRO A 44 -7.07 1.33 30.00
CA PRO A 44 -6.31 1.65 31.20
C PRO A 44 -5.01 0.84 31.35
N ASN A 45 -4.90 -0.32 30.71
CA ASN A 45 -3.73 -1.18 30.78
C ASN A 45 -3.59 -2.07 29.55
N LYS A 46 -2.43 -2.77 29.43
CA LYS A 46 -2.13 -3.65 28.30
C LYS A 46 -3.13 -4.80 28.15
N LYS A 47 -3.62 -5.37 29.26
CA LYS A 47 -4.58 -6.48 29.20
C LYS A 47 -5.90 -6.02 28.56
N LYS A 48 -6.44 -4.91 29.02
CA LYS A 48 -7.67 -4.31 28.47
C LYS A 48 -7.49 -3.88 27.01
N SER A 49 -6.33 -3.35 26.67
CA SER A 49 -5.99 -3.04 25.28
C SER A 49 -5.96 -4.30 24.41
N SER A 50 -5.35 -5.40 24.87
CA SER A 50 -5.33 -6.67 24.12
C SER A 50 -6.74 -7.24 23.94
N GLU A 51 -7.55 -7.27 25.00
CA GLU A 51 -8.95 -7.71 24.93
C GLU A 51 -9.78 -6.87 23.95
N HIS A 52 -9.54 -5.55 23.92
CA HIS A 52 -10.19 -4.65 22.97
C HIS A 52 -9.83 -4.96 21.51
N TRP A 53 -8.53 -5.20 21.24
CA TRP A 53 -8.08 -5.55 19.89
C TRP A 53 -8.56 -6.92 19.43
N GLN A 54 -8.62 -7.91 20.33
CA GLN A 54 -9.20 -9.22 20.03
C GLN A 54 -10.68 -9.10 19.64
N ARG A 55 -11.46 -8.26 20.35
CA ARG A 55 -12.86 -7.97 20.01
C ARG A 55 -12.97 -7.29 18.64
N LYS A 56 -12.05 -6.37 18.29
CA LYS A 56 -12.02 -5.76 16.94
C LYS A 56 -11.74 -6.79 15.85
N VAL A 57 -10.83 -7.72 16.09
CA VAL A 57 -10.57 -8.82 15.12
C VAL A 57 -11.79 -9.72 15.00
N LYS A 58 -12.42 -10.07 16.13
CA LYS A 58 -13.66 -10.86 16.16
C LYS A 58 -14.80 -10.16 15.40
N GLU A 59 -14.99 -8.86 15.60
CA GLU A 59 -16.00 -8.07 14.88
C GLU A 59 -15.74 -8.08 13.38
N ALA A 60 -14.50 -7.84 12.95
CA ALA A 60 -14.13 -7.88 11.54
C ALA A 60 -14.35 -9.29 10.92
N TYR A 61 -14.07 -10.34 11.69
CA TYR A 61 -14.32 -11.72 11.30
C TYR A 61 -15.82 -12.00 11.15
N LEU A 62 -16.62 -11.65 12.18
CA LEU A 62 -18.08 -11.81 12.17
C LEU A 62 -18.73 -11.09 10.99
N ARG A 63 -18.28 -9.89 10.66
CA ARG A 63 -18.78 -9.13 9.51
C ARG A 63 -18.58 -9.88 8.18
N LEU A 64 -17.48 -10.62 8.03
CA LEU A 64 -17.25 -11.46 6.85
C LEU A 64 -18.14 -12.69 6.84
N ILE A 65 -18.35 -13.34 7.98
CA ILE A 65 -19.26 -14.49 8.12
C ILE A 65 -20.70 -14.09 7.81
N LEU A 66 -21.15 -12.94 8.32
CA LEU A 66 -22.50 -12.41 8.04
C LEU A 66 -22.71 -12.05 6.57
N ASN A 67 -21.63 -11.81 5.84
CA ASN A 67 -21.64 -11.65 4.38
C ASN A 67 -21.42 -12.99 3.65
N GLU A 68 -21.86 -14.09 4.24
CA GLU A 68 -21.88 -15.45 3.67
C GLU A 68 -20.49 -16.00 3.29
N LYS A 69 -19.43 -15.50 3.92
CA LYS A 69 -18.09 -16.01 3.67
C LYS A 69 -17.77 -17.20 4.55
N GLU A 70 -17.19 -18.23 3.95
CA GLU A 70 -16.73 -19.41 4.67
C GLU A 70 -15.69 -19.05 5.74
N PRO A 71 -15.70 -19.74 6.92
CA PRO A 71 -14.82 -19.40 8.05
C PRO A 71 -13.33 -19.33 7.72
N GLU A 72 -12.81 -20.30 6.97
CA GLU A 72 -11.41 -20.34 6.57
C GLU A 72 -11.06 -19.20 5.61
N ALA A 73 -11.92 -18.95 4.61
CA ALA A 73 -11.72 -17.85 3.66
C ALA A 73 -11.81 -16.47 4.35
N ALA A 74 -12.62 -16.32 5.39
CA ALA A 74 -12.70 -15.11 6.19
C ALA A 74 -11.40 -14.87 6.99
N ARG A 75 -10.82 -15.93 7.60
CA ARG A 75 -9.54 -15.88 8.30
C ARG A 75 -8.41 -15.51 7.34
N GLU A 76 -8.30 -16.19 6.21
CA GLU A 76 -7.29 -15.93 5.20
C GLU A 76 -7.36 -14.49 4.69
N GLN A 77 -8.55 -14.00 4.39
CA GLN A 77 -8.75 -12.62 3.93
C GLN A 77 -8.32 -11.59 4.98
N LEU A 78 -8.66 -11.79 6.25
CA LEU A 78 -8.25 -10.88 7.33
C LEU A 78 -6.73 -10.92 7.54
N THR A 79 -6.15 -12.11 7.55
CA THR A 79 -4.70 -12.30 7.66
C THR A 79 -3.98 -11.55 6.55
N LYS A 80 -4.40 -11.72 5.29
CA LYS A 80 -3.86 -10.99 4.14
C LYS A 80 -4.03 -9.47 4.30
N ARG A 81 -5.19 -9.01 4.79
CA ARG A 81 -5.44 -7.59 5.06
C ARG A 81 -4.46 -7.02 6.09
N TYR A 82 -4.24 -7.70 7.22
CA TYR A 82 -3.32 -7.26 8.26
C TYR A 82 -1.85 -7.34 7.80
N LYS A 83 -1.45 -8.37 7.05
CA LYS A 83 -0.13 -8.46 6.42
C LYS A 83 0.14 -7.27 5.48
N ASN A 84 -0.83 -6.92 4.65
CA ASN A 84 -0.73 -5.78 3.74
C ASN A 84 -0.68 -4.44 4.50
N GLN A 85 -1.46 -4.28 5.58
CA GLN A 85 -1.37 -3.09 6.44
C GLN A 85 0.01 -2.95 7.08
N LYS A 86 0.56 -4.07 7.60
CA LYS A 86 1.90 -4.09 8.19
C LYS A 86 2.98 -3.74 7.15
N LYS A 87 2.85 -4.25 5.92
CA LYS A 87 3.75 -3.93 4.81
C LYS A 87 3.70 -2.44 4.49
N ARG A 88 2.51 -1.85 4.29
CA ARG A 88 2.32 -0.41 4.03
C ARG A 88 2.89 0.46 5.15
N LEU A 89 2.68 0.08 6.40
CA LEU A 89 3.23 0.82 7.54
C LEU A 89 4.76 0.84 7.54
N LYS A 90 5.41 -0.26 7.12
CA LYS A 90 6.87 -0.33 7.00
C LYS A 90 7.41 0.59 5.90
N GLN A 91 6.64 0.77 4.83
CA GLN A 91 7.02 1.61 3.70
C GLN A 91 6.95 3.12 4.00
N ASN A 92 6.17 3.54 5.00
CA ASN A 92 6.14 4.94 5.41
C ASN A 92 7.45 5.33 6.09
N ASP A 93 8.03 6.42 5.65
CA ASP A 93 9.28 6.98 6.19
C ASP A 93 9.04 8.29 6.97
N SER A 94 10.12 8.91 7.41
CA SER A 94 10.08 10.18 8.15
C SER A 94 9.67 11.36 7.26
N GLU A 95 9.97 11.31 5.97
CA GLU A 95 9.60 12.36 5.02
C GLU A 95 8.09 12.36 4.76
N ASP A 96 7.46 11.18 4.63
CA ASP A 96 6.01 11.07 4.52
C ASP A 96 5.30 11.74 5.71
N VAL A 97 5.81 11.48 6.93
CA VAL A 97 5.26 12.07 8.16
C VAL A 97 5.49 13.58 8.22
N PHE A 98 6.68 14.03 7.83
CA PHE A 98 7.01 15.45 7.76
C PHE A 98 6.10 16.17 6.76
N GLN A 99 5.88 15.58 5.58
CA GLN A 99 4.97 16.14 4.58
C GLN A 99 3.54 16.28 5.14
N ILE A 100 3.02 15.24 5.82
CA ILE A 100 1.68 15.30 6.45
C ILE A 100 1.64 16.41 7.48
N TYR A 101 2.61 16.48 8.39
CA TYR A 101 2.68 17.49 9.43
C TYR A 101 2.72 18.91 8.83
N MET A 102 3.57 19.15 7.85
CA MET A 102 3.70 20.47 7.20
C MET A 102 2.45 20.84 6.41
N SER A 103 1.78 19.86 5.77
CA SER A 103 0.51 20.11 5.06
C SER A 103 -0.62 20.50 6.01
N VAL A 104 -0.72 19.81 7.16
CA VAL A 104 -1.70 20.16 8.21
C VAL A 104 -1.41 21.55 8.77
N LEU A 105 -0.14 21.85 9.07
CA LEU A 105 0.27 23.17 9.56
C LEU A 105 -0.06 24.28 8.55
N ALA A 106 0.26 24.08 7.28
CA ALA A 106 -0.06 25.04 6.22
C ALA A 106 -1.57 25.27 6.08
N GLY A 107 -2.36 24.19 6.11
CA GLY A 107 -3.83 24.26 6.04
C GLY A 107 -4.51 24.98 7.21
N MET A 108 -3.82 25.14 8.36
CA MET A 108 -4.31 25.96 9.48
C MET A 108 -4.30 27.45 9.17
N PHE A 109 -3.46 27.91 8.25
CA PHE A 109 -3.36 29.32 7.84
C PHE A 109 -4.31 29.63 6.66
N ASP A 110 -4.38 28.71 5.68
CA ASP A 110 -5.21 28.84 4.51
C ASP A 110 -5.58 27.44 3.96
N PRO A 111 -6.88 27.13 3.76
CA PRO A 111 -7.32 25.82 3.28
C PRO A 111 -6.80 25.47 1.86
N HIS A 112 -6.32 26.44 1.09
CA HIS A 112 -5.73 26.23 -0.23
C HIS A 112 -4.22 26.10 -0.22
N THR A 113 -3.59 26.28 0.95
CA THR A 113 -2.14 26.14 1.11
C THR A 113 -1.78 24.71 1.51
N SER A 114 -0.83 24.10 0.79
CA SER A 114 -0.29 22.78 1.10
C SER A 114 1.22 22.76 0.99
N TYR A 115 1.85 21.92 1.78
CA TYR A 115 3.28 21.62 1.67
C TYR A 115 3.48 20.46 0.70
N LEU A 116 4.40 20.61 -0.24
CA LEU A 116 4.83 19.54 -1.12
C LEU A 116 6.27 19.17 -0.76
N SER A 117 6.53 17.89 -0.49
CA SER A 117 7.91 17.39 -0.38
C SER A 117 8.65 17.55 -1.71
N PRO A 118 9.98 17.47 -1.74
CA PRO A 118 10.76 17.55 -2.98
C PRO A 118 10.25 16.59 -4.06
N LYS A 119 9.92 15.34 -3.66
CA LYS A 119 9.36 14.32 -4.54
C LYS A 119 7.95 14.69 -5.05
N SER A 120 7.09 15.17 -4.18
CA SER A 120 5.74 15.63 -4.55
C SER A 120 5.79 16.87 -5.45
N MET A 121 6.74 17.78 -5.21
CA MET A 121 6.97 18.97 -6.04
C MET A 121 7.42 18.57 -7.45
N GLU A 122 8.31 17.58 -7.58
CA GLU A 122 8.75 17.09 -8.89
C GLU A 122 7.58 16.48 -9.66
N ASN A 123 6.76 15.65 -9.03
CA ASN A 123 5.55 15.11 -9.63
C ASN A 123 4.57 16.22 -10.06
N PHE A 124 4.41 17.25 -9.23
CA PHE A 124 3.61 18.42 -9.56
C PHE A 124 4.15 19.18 -10.78
N ARG A 125 5.48 19.42 -10.83
CA ARG A 125 6.11 20.06 -12.00
C ARG A 125 5.90 19.28 -13.28
N ILE A 126 6.04 17.94 -13.22
CA ILE A 126 5.79 17.06 -14.37
C ILE A 126 4.34 17.19 -14.84
N SER A 127 3.38 17.17 -13.92
CA SER A 127 1.96 17.32 -14.25
C SER A 127 1.65 18.68 -14.89
N MET A 128 2.29 19.75 -14.43
CA MET A 128 2.08 21.10 -14.94
C MET A 128 2.82 21.38 -16.25
N SER A 129 3.96 20.72 -16.49
CA SER A 129 4.74 20.93 -17.71
C SER A 129 4.13 20.33 -18.97
N LEU A 130 3.06 19.53 -18.83
CA LEU A 130 2.42 18.77 -19.92
C LEU A 130 3.39 17.90 -20.74
N SER A 131 4.62 17.74 -20.26
CA SER A 131 5.65 16.90 -20.87
C SER A 131 5.95 15.72 -19.95
N LEU A 132 5.44 14.55 -20.30
CA LEU A 132 5.70 13.33 -19.57
C LEU A 132 6.96 12.67 -20.10
N THR A 133 8.03 12.69 -19.33
CA THR A 133 9.20 11.84 -19.56
C THR A 133 8.99 10.49 -18.88
N GLY A 134 9.07 9.40 -19.62
CA GLY A 134 8.88 8.04 -19.12
C GLY A 134 8.57 7.06 -20.25
N ILE A 135 8.29 5.83 -19.88
CA ILE A 135 8.03 4.75 -20.85
C ILE A 135 6.69 4.91 -21.63
N GLY A 136 5.82 5.80 -21.19
CA GLY A 136 4.50 5.98 -21.81
C GLY A 136 3.50 4.88 -21.42
N ALA A 137 3.46 4.52 -20.15
CA ALA A 137 2.49 3.60 -19.58
C ALA A 137 1.88 4.16 -18.29
N VAL A 138 0.61 3.85 -18.04
CA VAL A 138 -0.06 4.09 -16.75
C VAL A 138 0.12 2.84 -15.89
N LEU A 139 0.58 3.05 -14.68
CA LEU A 139 0.92 1.99 -13.74
C LEU A 139 0.02 2.05 -12.51
N GLU A 140 -0.30 0.88 -11.94
CA GLU A 140 -0.98 0.75 -10.65
C GLU A 140 -0.33 -0.36 -9.81
N LEU A 141 -0.67 -0.39 -8.53
CA LEU A 141 -0.23 -1.47 -7.64
C LEU A 141 -1.31 -2.57 -7.62
N ASP A 142 -0.97 -3.75 -8.15
CA ASP A 142 -1.79 -4.96 -8.09
C ASP A 142 -1.15 -5.99 -7.16
N GLY A 143 -1.66 -6.06 -5.92
CA GLY A 143 -1.08 -6.90 -4.88
C GLY A 143 0.34 -6.46 -4.50
N GLU A 144 1.33 -7.24 -4.89
CA GLU A 144 2.75 -6.96 -4.67
C GLU A 144 3.47 -6.46 -5.93
N TYR A 145 2.80 -6.45 -7.06
CA TYR A 145 3.37 -6.11 -8.35
C TYR A 145 2.91 -4.73 -8.81
N THR A 146 3.79 -4.04 -9.51
CA THR A 146 3.41 -2.88 -10.32
C THR A 146 2.90 -3.38 -11.66
N SER A 147 1.63 -3.13 -11.97
CA SER A 147 0.95 -3.60 -13.17
C SER A 147 0.73 -2.47 -14.18
N ILE A 148 0.73 -2.80 -15.46
CA ILE A 148 0.43 -1.87 -16.55
C ILE A 148 -1.07 -1.80 -16.77
N VAL A 149 -1.68 -0.64 -16.49
CA VAL A 149 -3.10 -0.38 -16.68
C VAL A 149 -3.42 -0.05 -18.14
N SER A 150 -2.58 0.81 -18.72
CA SER A 150 -2.75 1.22 -20.13
C SER A 150 -1.44 1.74 -20.71
N ILE A 151 -1.33 1.65 -22.05
CA ILE A 151 -0.22 2.20 -22.82
C ILE A 151 -0.67 3.52 -23.42
N ILE A 152 0.16 4.55 -23.30
CA ILE A 152 -0.12 5.89 -23.80
C ILE A 152 0.21 5.95 -25.28
N LYS A 153 -0.78 6.35 -26.09
CA LYS A 153 -0.64 6.47 -27.54
C LYS A 153 0.49 7.46 -27.91
N GLY A 154 1.35 7.03 -28.83
CA GLY A 154 2.52 7.80 -29.25
C GLY A 154 3.73 7.68 -28.34
N GLY A 155 3.60 7.01 -27.18
CA GLY A 155 4.66 6.81 -26.21
C GLY A 155 5.70 5.75 -26.62
N PRO A 156 6.86 5.70 -25.91
CA PRO A 156 7.92 4.72 -26.19
C PRO A 156 7.44 3.28 -26.11
N ALA A 157 6.64 2.91 -25.10
CA ALA A 157 6.12 1.56 -24.93
C ALA A 157 5.21 1.12 -26.08
N GLU A 158 4.36 2.04 -26.60
CA GLU A 158 3.54 1.74 -27.77
C GLU A 158 4.40 1.52 -29.02
N LYS A 159 5.38 2.38 -29.25
CA LYS A 159 6.29 2.29 -30.40
C LYS A 159 7.10 0.99 -30.38
N GLN A 160 7.50 0.52 -29.21
CA GLN A 160 8.20 -0.75 -29.05
C GLN A 160 7.27 -1.95 -29.25
N GLY A 161 6.00 -1.85 -28.84
CA GLY A 161 4.96 -2.87 -29.02
C GLY A 161 5.12 -4.16 -28.22
N ILE A 162 6.04 -4.21 -27.25
CA ILE A 162 6.31 -5.39 -26.40
C ILE A 162 5.41 -5.40 -25.17
N LEU A 163 5.32 -4.27 -24.45
CA LEU A 163 4.52 -4.14 -23.23
C LEU A 163 3.03 -4.15 -23.54
N LYS A 164 2.27 -4.82 -22.68
CA LYS A 164 0.81 -4.94 -22.79
C LYS A 164 0.13 -4.57 -21.48
N THR A 165 -1.14 -4.20 -21.58
CA THR A 165 -2.01 -4.02 -20.43
C THR A 165 -2.12 -5.33 -19.64
N GLY A 166 -1.97 -5.25 -18.32
CA GLY A 166 -1.98 -6.38 -17.40
C GLY A 166 -0.60 -7.01 -17.14
N ASP A 167 0.45 -6.62 -17.90
CA ASP A 167 1.80 -7.08 -17.61
C ASP A 167 2.25 -6.57 -16.24
N LYS A 168 2.97 -7.41 -15.48
CA LYS A 168 3.47 -7.12 -14.14
C LYS A 168 4.97 -6.91 -14.16
N ILE A 169 5.44 -5.80 -13.62
CA ILE A 169 6.86 -5.45 -13.55
C ILE A 169 7.47 -6.11 -12.33
N VAL A 170 8.54 -6.86 -12.54
CA VAL A 170 9.29 -7.59 -11.50
C VAL A 170 10.58 -6.86 -11.15
N SER A 171 11.32 -6.44 -12.17
CA SER A 171 12.61 -5.77 -11.99
C SER A 171 12.77 -4.61 -12.97
N VAL A 172 13.56 -3.63 -12.58
CA VAL A 172 13.86 -2.43 -13.36
C VAL A 172 15.37 -2.21 -13.41
N ALA A 173 15.90 -1.89 -14.56
CA ALA A 173 17.29 -1.44 -14.73
C ALA A 173 17.35 -0.22 -15.63
N GLN A 174 18.20 0.75 -15.30
CA GLN A 174 18.48 1.91 -16.15
C GLN A 174 19.80 1.70 -16.91
N ASN A 175 19.77 1.93 -18.21
CA ASN A 175 20.92 1.76 -19.10
C ASN A 175 21.53 0.34 -18.93
N GLU A 176 22.81 0.25 -18.62
CA GLU A 176 23.54 -1.01 -18.42
C GLU A 176 23.68 -1.43 -16.94
N ALA A 177 23.00 -0.73 -16.02
CA ALA A 177 23.02 -1.08 -14.60
C ALA A 177 22.35 -2.45 -14.34
N ASP A 178 22.66 -3.05 -13.19
CA ASP A 178 22.04 -4.28 -12.76
C ASP A 178 20.54 -4.12 -12.51
N PHE A 179 19.79 -5.20 -12.70
CA PHE A 179 18.35 -5.22 -12.39
C PHE A 179 18.11 -5.12 -10.89
N ILE A 180 17.19 -4.26 -10.53
CA ILE A 180 16.71 -4.07 -9.16
C ILE A 180 15.33 -4.72 -9.07
N ASP A 181 15.17 -5.70 -8.18
CA ASP A 181 13.87 -6.30 -7.86
C ASP A 181 12.97 -5.26 -7.19
N VAL A 182 11.81 -5.02 -7.79
CA VAL A 182 10.83 -4.02 -7.33
C VAL A 182 9.54 -4.64 -6.80
N VAL A 183 9.47 -5.96 -6.65
CA VAL A 183 8.30 -6.64 -6.12
C VAL A 183 8.03 -6.17 -4.69
N GLY A 184 6.83 -5.67 -4.49
CA GLY A 184 6.41 -5.16 -3.19
C GLY A 184 6.91 -3.77 -2.82
N TRP A 185 7.54 -3.05 -3.73
CA TRP A 185 7.89 -1.65 -3.54
C TRP A 185 6.66 -0.74 -3.60
N ARG A 186 6.84 0.50 -3.15
CA ARG A 186 5.83 1.55 -3.37
C ARG A 186 5.79 1.89 -4.85
N LEU A 187 4.59 2.13 -5.37
CA LEU A 187 4.41 2.51 -6.78
C LEU A 187 5.26 3.72 -7.16
N ASP A 188 5.31 4.75 -6.29
CA ASP A 188 6.08 5.97 -6.54
C ASP A 188 7.57 5.70 -6.69
N ASP A 189 8.12 4.76 -5.91
CA ASP A 189 9.55 4.42 -5.96
C ASP A 189 9.87 3.63 -7.25
N VAL A 190 8.97 2.75 -7.66
CA VAL A 190 9.08 2.02 -8.94
C VAL A 190 8.98 3.00 -10.12
N VAL A 191 8.03 3.93 -10.07
CA VAL A 191 7.86 4.97 -11.09
C VAL A 191 9.12 5.84 -11.20
N GLU A 192 9.74 6.18 -10.07
CA GLU A 192 10.99 6.94 -10.05
C GLU A 192 12.14 6.19 -10.73
N LEU A 193 12.28 4.88 -10.47
CA LEU A 193 13.25 4.03 -11.15
C LEU A 193 12.99 3.89 -12.65
N ILE A 194 11.72 3.85 -13.07
CA ILE A 194 11.33 3.76 -14.48
C ILE A 194 11.53 5.09 -15.20
N ARG A 195 11.32 6.22 -14.50
CA ARG A 195 11.59 7.55 -15.02
C ARG A 195 13.09 7.75 -15.15
N GLY A 196 13.57 7.72 -16.36
CA GLY A 196 14.94 8.10 -16.67
C GLY A 196 15.01 9.52 -17.21
N LYS A 197 16.23 9.97 -17.53
CA LYS A 197 16.42 11.17 -18.32
C LYS A 197 15.82 10.97 -19.72
N LYS A 198 15.45 12.07 -20.37
CA LYS A 198 15.01 11.99 -21.78
C LYS A 198 16.06 11.25 -22.61
N ASP A 199 15.59 10.33 -23.45
CA ASP A 199 16.42 9.49 -24.31
C ASP A 199 17.33 8.46 -23.58
N SER A 200 17.10 8.20 -22.28
CA SER A 200 17.73 7.09 -21.57
C SER A 200 17.01 5.76 -21.84
N LEU A 201 17.76 4.66 -21.73
CA LEU A 201 17.24 3.30 -21.89
C LEU A 201 16.77 2.77 -20.53
N VAL A 202 15.53 2.28 -20.45
CA VAL A 202 15.00 1.55 -19.31
C VAL A 202 14.71 0.11 -19.72
N ARG A 203 15.25 -0.84 -18.97
CA ARG A 203 15.00 -2.28 -19.16
C ARG A 203 14.07 -2.76 -18.07
N LEU A 204 13.06 -3.52 -18.43
CA LEU A 204 12.05 -4.06 -17.52
C LEU A 204 12.01 -5.58 -17.65
N GLU A 205 12.04 -6.28 -16.53
CA GLU A 205 11.63 -7.67 -16.46
C GLU A 205 10.15 -7.72 -16.09
N ILE A 206 9.38 -8.45 -16.87
CA ILE A 206 7.93 -8.51 -16.73
C ILE A 206 7.42 -9.95 -16.68
N ILE A 207 6.30 -10.12 -15.98
CA ILE A 207 5.45 -11.30 -16.10
C ILE A 207 4.29 -10.92 -17.00
N PRO A 208 4.15 -11.58 -18.17
CA PRO A 208 3.07 -11.28 -19.10
C PRO A 208 1.68 -11.56 -18.52
N ALA A 209 0.68 -10.73 -18.85
CA ALA A 209 -0.69 -10.80 -18.33
C ALA A 209 -1.40 -12.15 -18.52
N LYS A 210 -0.95 -12.99 -19.47
CA LYS A 210 -1.52 -14.32 -19.75
C LYS A 210 -0.82 -15.47 -19.03
N THR A 211 0.15 -15.17 -18.16
CA THR A 211 0.85 -16.19 -17.38
C THR A 211 0.09 -16.41 -16.09
N ASP A 212 -0.54 -17.57 -15.92
CA ASP A 212 -1.07 -18.00 -14.63
C ASP A 212 0.09 -18.11 -13.65
N LEU A 213 0.09 -17.25 -12.65
CA LEU A 213 0.95 -17.36 -11.48
C LEU A 213 0.30 -18.43 -10.60
N GLY A 214 0.64 -19.70 -10.82
CA GLY A 214 0.15 -20.85 -10.06
C GLY A 214 0.47 -20.78 -8.57
#